data_87fc9956b767557d3a04453f72c8229b
#
_entry.id   87fc9956b767557d3a04453f72c8229b
#
_cell.length_a   1.000
_cell.length_b   1.000
_cell.length_c   1.000
_cell.angle_alpha   90.00
_cell.angle_beta   90.00
_cell.angle_gamma   90.00
#
_symmetry.space_group_name_H-M   'P 1'
#
loop_
_entity.id
_entity.type
_entity.pdbx_description
1 polymer ?
#
loop_
_entity_poly.entity_id
_entity_poly.type
_entity_poly.pdbx_seq_one_letter_code
_entity_poly.pdbx_strand_id
1 'polypeptide(L)'
;MTTQTVPTDAGDARITWHRADGARLVLAVSHGAGGGIEARDLQALARVLPGHGVTVALVEQPWRVAGKKLAPAPKTLDTGWRGLWPALAAAGLPVVSGGRSAGARVACRTAAELGAHAVLALSFPLHPPGRPEKSRAAELLGAGVPTLVVQGGNDPFGRPAEFPEGAHRLIEVPCGDHGFAVAKRAEITQERALEIVTDGVVEWAGSLG
;
A
#
# COMPACT_ATOMS: atom_id res chain seq x y z
N MET A 1 -12.59 0.92 -15.84
CA MET A 1 -11.14 0.71 -15.68
C MET A 1 -10.40 1.35 -16.83
N THR A 2 -9.42 2.21 -16.58
CA THR A 2 -8.59 2.89 -17.60
C THR A 2 -7.13 2.84 -17.18
N THR A 3 -6.20 2.82 -18.14
CA THR A 3 -4.76 2.77 -17.88
C THR A 3 -4.09 4.02 -18.42
N GLN A 4 -3.13 4.56 -17.66
CA GLN A 4 -2.38 5.77 -17.97
C GLN A 4 -0.89 5.51 -17.76
N THR A 5 -0.06 5.82 -18.75
CA THR A 5 1.39 5.85 -18.59
C THR A 5 1.82 7.25 -18.15
N VAL A 6 2.69 7.34 -17.17
CA VAL A 6 3.21 8.59 -16.60
C VAL A 6 4.73 8.55 -16.63
N PRO A 7 5.38 9.44 -17.37
CA PRO A 7 6.82 9.55 -17.37
C PRO A 7 7.30 10.11 -16.02
N THR A 8 8.39 9.53 -15.50
CA THR A 8 9.05 9.97 -14.27
C THR A 8 10.56 9.97 -14.46
N ASP A 9 11.30 10.63 -13.57
CA ASP A 9 12.77 10.64 -13.61
C ASP A 9 13.39 9.24 -13.37
N ALA A 10 12.57 8.26 -12.91
CA ALA A 10 12.97 6.86 -12.75
C ALA A 10 12.54 5.98 -13.93
N GLY A 11 11.93 6.54 -14.97
CA GLY A 11 11.34 5.86 -16.13
C GLY A 11 9.82 5.93 -16.14
N ASP A 12 9.19 5.31 -17.13
CA ASP A 12 7.74 5.29 -17.27
C ASP A 12 7.09 4.41 -16.20
N ALA A 13 6.14 4.97 -15.47
CA ALA A 13 5.25 4.26 -14.56
C ALA A 13 3.87 4.09 -15.19
N ARG A 14 3.05 3.22 -14.62
CA ARG A 14 1.70 2.97 -15.10
C ARG A 14 0.69 3.03 -13.97
N ILE A 15 -0.42 3.72 -14.20
CA ILE A 15 -1.56 3.77 -13.28
C ILE A 15 -2.74 3.07 -13.92
N THR A 16 -3.32 2.09 -13.22
CA THR A 16 -4.60 1.48 -13.58
C THR A 16 -5.67 2.02 -12.64
N TRP A 17 -6.62 2.76 -13.20
CA TRP A 17 -7.68 3.44 -12.48
C TRP A 17 -8.93 2.57 -12.33
N HIS A 18 -9.39 2.41 -11.11
CA HIS A 18 -10.70 1.88 -10.74
C HIS A 18 -11.52 3.00 -10.11
N ARG A 19 -12.29 3.70 -10.93
CA ARG A 19 -12.99 4.91 -10.52
C ARG A 19 -14.25 4.59 -9.74
N ALA A 20 -14.51 5.38 -8.70
CA ALA A 20 -15.77 5.41 -7.98
C ALA A 20 -16.67 6.51 -8.53
N ASP A 21 -17.95 6.25 -8.62
CA ASP A 21 -18.95 7.30 -8.87
C ASP A 21 -19.08 8.16 -7.61
N GLY A 22 -18.99 9.49 -7.76
CA GLY A 22 -19.01 10.41 -6.61
C GLY A 22 -17.82 10.22 -5.66
N ALA A 23 -16.64 9.95 -6.21
CA ALA A 23 -15.43 9.74 -5.41
C ALA A 23 -15.16 10.90 -4.45
N ARG A 24 -14.89 10.60 -3.17
CA ARG A 24 -14.50 11.56 -2.14
C ARG A 24 -13.00 11.58 -1.87
N LEU A 25 -12.26 10.53 -2.25
CA LEU A 25 -10.82 10.43 -2.16
C LEU A 25 -10.23 9.47 -3.19
N VAL A 26 -8.93 9.55 -3.42
CA VAL A 26 -8.15 8.61 -4.23
C VAL A 26 -7.25 7.79 -3.30
N LEU A 27 -7.31 6.47 -3.41
CA LEU A 27 -6.32 5.56 -2.85
C LEU A 27 -5.33 5.16 -3.93
N ALA A 28 -4.12 5.67 -3.86
CA ALA A 28 -3.02 5.27 -4.73
C ALA A 28 -2.19 4.18 -4.04
N VAL A 29 -2.15 2.98 -4.62
CA VAL A 29 -1.42 1.84 -4.02
C VAL A 29 -0.45 1.23 -5.01
N SER A 30 0.81 1.05 -4.59
CA SER A 30 1.83 0.36 -5.37
C SER A 30 2.16 -1.02 -4.80
N HIS A 31 2.79 -1.83 -5.64
CA HIS A 31 3.16 -3.22 -5.35
C HIS A 31 4.47 -3.34 -4.56
N GLY A 32 4.73 -4.55 -4.05
CA GLY A 32 5.99 -4.93 -3.42
C GLY A 32 7.10 -5.27 -4.41
N ALA A 33 8.31 -5.54 -3.89
CA ALA A 33 9.50 -5.84 -4.70
C ALA A 33 9.41 -7.18 -5.46
N GLY A 34 8.60 -8.13 -4.98
CA GLY A 34 8.48 -9.48 -5.55
C GLY A 34 7.24 -9.72 -6.42
N GLY A 35 6.43 -8.68 -6.69
CA GLY A 35 5.16 -8.82 -7.44
C GLY A 35 4.79 -7.57 -8.22
N GLY A 36 3.53 -7.52 -8.66
CA GLY A 36 2.93 -6.39 -9.37
C GLY A 36 1.56 -6.07 -8.82
N ILE A 37 0.78 -5.32 -9.58
CA ILE A 37 -0.59 -4.93 -9.20
C ILE A 37 -1.58 -6.10 -9.19
N GLU A 38 -1.21 -7.26 -9.71
CA GLU A 38 -1.97 -8.51 -9.66
C GLU A 38 -2.05 -9.14 -8.26
N ALA A 39 -1.33 -8.59 -7.27
CA ALA A 39 -1.37 -9.06 -5.89
C ALA A 39 -2.81 -9.07 -5.35
N ARG A 40 -3.18 -10.15 -4.65
CA ARG A 40 -4.56 -10.44 -4.24
C ARG A 40 -5.21 -9.35 -3.39
N ASP A 41 -4.44 -8.75 -2.51
CA ASP A 41 -4.82 -7.64 -1.65
C ASP A 41 -5.11 -6.38 -2.46
N LEU A 42 -4.22 -6.01 -3.40
CA LEU A 42 -4.41 -4.86 -4.28
C LEU A 42 -5.64 -5.02 -5.17
N GLN A 43 -5.84 -6.23 -5.72
CA GLN A 43 -7.01 -6.55 -6.53
C GLN A 43 -8.30 -6.57 -5.71
N ALA A 44 -8.26 -7.00 -4.45
CA ALA A 44 -9.41 -6.96 -3.56
C ALA A 44 -9.83 -5.51 -3.26
N LEU A 45 -8.87 -4.63 -2.94
CA LEU A 45 -9.14 -3.20 -2.72
C LEU A 45 -9.71 -2.54 -3.99
N ALA A 46 -9.13 -2.81 -5.16
CA ALA A 46 -9.59 -2.24 -6.43
C ALA A 46 -11.01 -2.68 -6.81
N ARG A 47 -11.45 -3.83 -6.32
CA ARG A 47 -12.80 -4.36 -6.57
C ARG A 47 -13.82 -3.78 -5.60
N VAL A 48 -13.46 -3.61 -4.32
CA VAL A 48 -14.40 -3.26 -3.24
C VAL A 48 -14.52 -1.75 -3.06
N LEU A 49 -13.42 -1.02 -3.00
CA LEU A 49 -13.42 0.38 -2.56
C LEU A 49 -14.18 1.35 -3.48
N PRO A 50 -14.23 1.15 -4.81
CA PRO A 50 -15.06 2.02 -5.67
C PRO A 50 -16.53 2.07 -5.27
N GLY A 51 -17.09 0.96 -4.78
CA GLY A 51 -18.46 0.91 -4.24
C GLY A 51 -18.65 1.71 -2.95
N HIS A 52 -17.56 2.16 -2.33
CA HIS A 52 -17.55 2.97 -1.10
C HIS A 52 -17.05 4.41 -1.32
N GLY A 53 -17.12 4.91 -2.56
CA GLY A 53 -16.74 6.29 -2.90
C GLY A 53 -15.22 6.55 -2.87
N VAL A 54 -14.40 5.51 -3.04
CA VAL A 54 -12.94 5.62 -3.09
C VAL A 54 -12.44 5.18 -4.47
N THR A 55 -11.92 6.12 -5.26
CA THR A 55 -11.22 5.77 -6.50
C THR A 55 -9.89 5.09 -6.17
N VAL A 56 -9.64 3.91 -6.72
CA VAL A 56 -8.37 3.19 -6.53
C VAL A 56 -7.48 3.35 -7.75
N ALA A 57 -6.26 3.81 -7.52
CA ALA A 57 -5.18 3.89 -8.49
C ALA A 57 -4.14 2.79 -8.19
N LEU A 58 -4.15 1.69 -8.95
CA LEU A 58 -3.12 0.67 -8.87
C LEU A 58 -1.90 1.13 -9.65
N VAL A 59 -0.76 1.24 -8.99
CA VAL A 59 0.46 1.81 -9.55
C VAL A 59 1.52 0.75 -9.79
N GLU A 60 1.94 0.61 -11.05
CA GLU A 60 3.15 -0.12 -11.41
C GLU A 60 4.34 0.83 -11.45
N GLN A 61 5.30 0.59 -10.60
CA GLN A 61 6.54 1.36 -10.51
C GLN A 61 7.39 1.23 -11.80
N PRO A 62 8.21 2.25 -12.16
CA PRO A 62 8.97 2.26 -13.43
C PRO A 62 9.80 1.01 -13.70
N TRP A 63 10.46 0.46 -12.68
CA TRP A 63 11.25 -0.74 -12.84
C TRP A 63 10.41 -1.96 -13.27
N ARG A 64 9.16 -2.04 -12.78
CA ARG A 64 8.24 -3.12 -13.14
C ARG A 64 7.72 -2.95 -14.56
N VAL A 65 7.36 -1.73 -14.95
CA VAL A 65 6.94 -1.39 -16.33
C VAL A 65 8.07 -1.70 -17.33
N ALA A 66 9.32 -1.45 -16.94
CA ALA A 66 10.52 -1.78 -17.72
C ALA A 66 10.85 -3.29 -17.74
N GLY A 67 10.04 -4.16 -17.14
CA GLY A 67 10.23 -5.61 -17.12
C GLY A 67 11.40 -6.09 -16.24
N LYS A 68 11.95 -5.25 -15.37
CA LYS A 68 13.06 -5.63 -14.49
C LYS A 68 12.56 -6.58 -13.39
N LYS A 69 13.36 -7.59 -13.07
CA LYS A 69 13.01 -8.60 -12.05
C LYS A 69 13.31 -8.14 -10.61
N LEU A 70 14.27 -7.24 -10.45
CA LEU A 70 14.73 -6.75 -9.14
C LEU A 70 14.31 -5.30 -8.95
N ALA A 71 13.73 -5.01 -7.79
CA ALA A 71 13.44 -3.65 -7.40
C ALA A 71 14.75 -2.85 -7.20
N PRO A 72 14.80 -1.60 -7.64
CA PRO A 72 15.97 -0.74 -7.45
C PRO A 72 16.09 -0.29 -5.98
N ALA A 73 17.15 0.48 -5.70
CA ALA A 73 17.35 1.07 -4.39
C ALA A 73 16.15 1.93 -3.93
N PRO A 74 15.89 2.04 -2.62
CA PRO A 74 14.77 2.81 -2.08
C PRO A 74 14.63 4.22 -2.66
N LYS A 75 15.72 4.95 -2.80
CA LYS A 75 15.74 6.30 -3.38
C LYS A 75 15.15 6.35 -4.80
N THR A 76 15.43 5.34 -5.63
CA THR A 76 14.88 5.27 -7.00
C THR A 76 13.39 4.99 -6.99
N LEU A 77 12.91 4.16 -6.05
CA LEU A 77 11.47 3.93 -5.86
C LEU A 77 10.75 5.22 -5.45
N ASP A 78 11.34 5.97 -4.53
CA ASP A 78 10.80 7.25 -4.07
C ASP A 78 10.76 8.29 -5.20
N THR A 79 11.82 8.34 -6.05
CA THR A 79 11.84 9.19 -7.25
C THR A 79 10.70 8.86 -8.21
N GLY A 80 10.46 7.59 -8.49
CA GLY A 80 9.35 7.17 -9.35
C GLY A 80 7.99 7.56 -8.75
N TRP A 81 7.83 7.40 -7.44
CA TRP A 81 6.59 7.75 -6.75
C TRP A 81 6.31 9.27 -6.77
N ARG A 82 7.34 10.08 -6.52
CA ARG A 82 7.25 11.56 -6.63
C ARG A 82 6.81 11.99 -8.02
N GLY A 83 7.38 11.40 -9.06
CA GLY A 83 7.03 11.72 -10.46
C GLY A 83 5.58 11.36 -10.82
N LEU A 84 4.97 10.38 -10.13
CA LEU A 84 3.57 10.00 -10.30
C LEU A 84 2.60 10.95 -9.61
N TRP A 85 3.03 11.63 -8.55
CA TRP A 85 2.13 12.35 -7.64
C TRP A 85 1.26 13.40 -8.32
N PRO A 86 1.74 14.23 -9.26
CA PRO A 86 0.90 15.18 -9.99
C PRO A 86 -0.27 14.52 -10.73
N ALA A 87 -0.05 13.34 -11.31
CA ALA A 87 -1.12 12.61 -12.01
C ALA A 87 -2.15 12.02 -11.03
N LEU A 88 -1.71 11.60 -9.85
CA LEU A 88 -2.58 11.07 -8.80
C LEU A 88 -3.44 12.17 -8.17
N ALA A 89 -2.89 13.36 -8.00
CA ALA A 89 -3.55 14.52 -7.42
C ALA A 89 -4.41 15.33 -8.42
N ALA A 90 -4.31 15.04 -9.72
CA ALA A 90 -4.95 15.83 -10.79
C ALA A 90 -6.48 15.94 -10.66
N ALA A 91 -7.13 15.01 -9.96
CA ALA A 91 -8.58 15.05 -9.72
C ALA A 91 -9.00 16.09 -8.64
N GLY A 92 -8.05 16.73 -7.95
CA GLY A 92 -8.32 17.67 -6.86
C GLY A 92 -8.94 17.02 -5.60
N LEU A 93 -8.93 15.69 -5.52
CA LEU A 93 -9.40 14.95 -4.35
C LEU A 93 -8.24 14.67 -3.38
N PRO A 94 -8.53 14.50 -2.07
CA PRO A 94 -7.52 14.01 -1.13
C PRO A 94 -6.93 12.67 -1.62
N VAL A 95 -5.60 12.55 -1.57
CA VAL A 95 -4.89 11.33 -2.02
C VAL A 95 -4.33 10.59 -0.80
N VAL A 96 -4.77 9.37 -0.59
CA VAL A 96 -4.16 8.41 0.33
C VAL A 96 -3.00 7.73 -0.40
N SER A 97 -1.78 7.94 0.11
CA SER A 97 -0.57 7.26 -0.38
C SER A 97 -0.50 5.87 0.19
N GLY A 98 -0.36 4.84 -0.64
CA GLY A 98 -0.37 3.49 -0.13
C GLY A 98 0.50 2.53 -0.92
N GLY A 99 0.63 1.35 -0.37
CA GLY A 99 1.33 0.29 -1.04
C GLY A 99 1.52 -0.94 -0.19
N ARG A 100 2.04 -1.97 -0.81
CA ARG A 100 2.35 -3.25 -0.21
C ARG A 100 3.86 -3.41 -0.09
N SER A 101 4.36 -3.86 1.08
CA SER A 101 5.77 -4.18 1.30
C SER A 101 6.71 -3.01 0.93
N ALA A 102 7.51 -3.12 -0.13
CA ALA A 102 8.35 -2.03 -0.61
C ALA A 102 7.54 -0.77 -0.95
N GLY A 103 6.33 -0.92 -1.51
CA GLY A 103 5.41 0.19 -1.79
C GLY A 103 4.91 0.88 -0.52
N ALA A 104 4.65 0.12 0.56
CA ALA A 104 4.27 0.69 1.85
C ALA A 104 5.38 1.58 2.43
N ARG A 105 6.65 1.16 2.31
CA ARG A 105 7.81 1.95 2.72
C ARG A 105 7.94 3.24 1.91
N VAL A 106 7.74 3.18 0.59
CA VAL A 106 7.72 4.37 -0.28
C VAL A 106 6.64 5.34 0.19
N ALA A 107 5.41 4.85 0.39
CA ALA A 107 4.31 5.65 0.86
C ALA A 107 4.64 6.37 2.18
N CYS A 108 5.18 5.65 3.18
CA CYS A 108 5.56 6.26 4.46
C CYS A 108 6.65 7.33 4.31
N ARG A 109 7.72 7.06 3.53
CA ARG A 109 8.84 8.00 3.40
C ARG A 109 8.49 9.29 2.64
N THR A 110 7.49 9.25 1.77
CA THR A 110 7.19 10.37 0.86
C THR A 110 5.90 11.11 1.21
N ALA A 111 5.09 10.59 2.15
CA ALA A 111 3.75 11.10 2.42
C ALA A 111 3.74 12.58 2.81
N ALA A 112 4.53 12.98 3.79
CA ALA A 112 4.54 14.35 4.31
C ALA A 112 4.98 15.37 3.25
N GLU A 113 6.05 15.07 2.50
CA GLU A 113 6.57 15.97 1.46
C GLU A 113 5.61 16.13 0.27
N LEU A 114 4.84 15.08 -0.05
CA LEU A 114 3.88 15.09 -1.16
C LEU A 114 2.51 15.64 -0.76
N GLY A 115 2.30 15.96 0.50
CA GLY A 115 1.01 16.40 1.00
C GLY A 115 -0.05 15.30 0.91
N ALA A 116 0.34 14.04 1.11
CA ALA A 116 -0.61 12.95 1.18
C ALA A 116 -1.60 13.16 2.33
N HIS A 117 -2.86 12.88 2.08
CA HIS A 117 -3.92 13.01 3.08
C HIS A 117 -3.75 11.99 4.22
N ALA A 118 -3.32 10.78 3.87
CA ALA A 118 -3.07 9.68 4.80
C ALA A 118 -2.16 8.62 4.14
N VAL A 119 -1.73 7.60 4.91
CA VAL A 119 -0.95 6.45 4.41
C VAL A 119 -1.68 5.14 4.68
N LEU A 120 -1.76 4.27 3.67
CA LEU A 120 -2.13 2.87 3.80
C LEU A 120 -0.88 1.98 3.62
N ALA A 121 -0.42 1.34 4.69
CA ALA A 121 0.72 0.43 4.69
C ALA A 121 0.26 -1.04 4.79
N LEU A 122 0.23 -1.75 3.65
CA LEU A 122 -0.10 -3.17 3.59
C LEU A 122 1.19 -3.99 3.75
N SER A 123 1.17 -4.95 4.67
CA SER A 123 2.34 -5.81 4.96
C SER A 123 3.63 -4.99 5.06
N PHE A 124 3.64 -4.01 5.94
CA PHE A 124 4.83 -3.16 6.13
C PHE A 124 6.00 -4.02 6.63
N PRO A 125 7.13 -4.07 5.88
CA PRO A 125 8.25 -4.93 6.27
C PRO A 125 9.07 -4.26 7.39
N LEU A 126 8.61 -4.40 8.63
CA LEU A 126 9.19 -3.78 9.81
C LEU A 126 10.69 -4.07 9.95
N HIS A 127 11.11 -5.27 9.59
CA HIS A 127 12.52 -5.70 9.51
C HIS A 127 12.69 -6.81 8.47
N PRO A 128 13.92 -7.14 8.03
CA PRO A 128 14.16 -8.36 7.27
C PRO A 128 13.87 -9.60 8.12
N PRO A 129 13.41 -10.72 7.56
CA PRO A 129 13.16 -11.94 8.30
C PRO A 129 14.36 -12.37 9.15
N GLY A 130 14.12 -12.64 10.44
CA GLY A 130 15.16 -13.06 11.39
C GLY A 130 16.18 -11.98 11.76
N ARG A 131 15.92 -10.70 11.44
CA ARG A 131 16.83 -9.58 11.75
C ARG A 131 16.07 -8.39 12.35
N PRO A 132 15.46 -8.54 13.52
CA PRO A 132 14.69 -7.47 14.17
C PRO A 132 15.53 -6.22 14.49
N GLU A 133 16.84 -6.39 14.69
CA GLU A 133 17.79 -5.27 14.90
C GLU A 133 17.90 -4.33 13.69
N LYS A 134 17.49 -4.77 12.50
CA LYS A 134 17.42 -3.94 11.28
C LYS A 134 16.03 -3.34 11.08
N SER A 135 15.48 -2.80 12.16
CA SER A 135 14.15 -2.20 12.16
C SER A 135 14.03 -1.01 11.20
N ARG A 136 12.88 -0.92 10.56
CA ARG A 136 12.44 0.19 9.69
C ARG A 136 11.31 1.00 10.32
N ALA A 137 11.11 0.86 11.63
CA ALA A 137 10.08 1.57 12.37
C ALA A 137 10.16 3.09 12.16
N ALA A 138 11.35 3.65 12.02
CA ALA A 138 11.54 5.07 11.75
C ALA A 138 10.85 5.55 10.45
N GLU A 139 10.78 4.70 9.40
CA GLU A 139 10.07 5.05 8.17
C GLU A 139 8.55 5.12 8.41
N LEU A 140 8.01 4.19 9.18
CA LEU A 140 6.58 4.16 9.53
C LEU A 140 6.20 5.35 10.44
N LEU A 141 6.95 5.53 11.51
CA LEU A 141 6.70 6.60 12.49
C LEU A 141 6.93 7.99 11.89
N GLY A 142 7.78 8.09 10.88
CA GLY A 142 8.10 9.33 10.17
C GLY A 142 7.10 9.70 9.06
N ALA A 143 6.03 8.95 8.85
CA ALA A 143 5.05 9.23 7.78
C ALA A 143 4.39 10.63 7.91
N GLY A 144 4.21 11.13 9.15
CA GLY A 144 3.76 12.50 9.42
C GLY A 144 2.29 12.77 9.09
N VAL A 145 1.51 11.76 8.74
CA VAL A 145 0.08 11.83 8.40
C VAL A 145 -0.66 10.63 9.02
N PRO A 146 -2.01 10.68 9.13
CA PRO A 146 -2.78 9.54 9.62
C PRO A 146 -2.43 8.25 8.86
N THR A 147 -2.08 7.19 9.57
CA THR A 147 -1.55 5.96 8.95
C THR A 147 -2.34 4.75 9.43
N LEU A 148 -2.77 3.91 8.47
CA LEU A 148 -3.27 2.57 8.73
C LEU A 148 -2.23 1.54 8.30
N VAL A 149 -1.88 0.64 9.20
CA VAL A 149 -1.11 -0.57 8.92
C VAL A 149 -2.08 -1.75 8.88
N VAL A 150 -2.04 -2.55 7.82
CA VAL A 150 -2.70 -3.85 7.77
C VAL A 150 -1.61 -4.92 7.67
N GLN A 151 -1.54 -5.80 8.67
CA GLN A 151 -0.41 -6.70 8.83
C GLN A 151 -0.85 -8.15 9.04
N GLY A 152 -0.16 -9.08 8.37
CA GLY A 152 -0.39 -10.50 8.56
C GLY A 152 0.10 -11.00 9.94
N GLY A 153 -0.71 -11.78 10.65
CA GLY A 153 -0.36 -12.34 11.96
C GLY A 153 0.85 -13.27 11.94
N ASN A 154 1.16 -13.85 10.75
CA ASN A 154 2.31 -14.72 10.52
C ASN A 154 3.37 -14.09 9.59
N ASP A 155 3.37 -12.78 9.43
CA ASP A 155 4.31 -12.09 8.54
C ASP A 155 5.76 -12.18 9.10
N PRO A 156 6.71 -12.84 8.41
CA PRO A 156 8.09 -12.95 8.88
C PRO A 156 8.88 -11.63 8.81
N PHE A 157 8.33 -10.60 8.17
CA PHE A 157 8.94 -9.27 8.12
C PHE A 157 8.50 -8.35 9.29
N GLY A 158 7.77 -8.91 10.26
CA GLY A 158 7.26 -8.25 11.45
C GLY A 158 5.80 -8.62 11.68
N ARG A 159 5.50 -9.25 12.83
CA ARG A 159 4.15 -9.58 13.27
C ARG A 159 3.50 -8.36 13.91
N PRO A 160 2.16 -8.27 13.98
CA PRO A 160 1.46 -7.15 14.62
C PRO A 160 2.01 -6.75 16.00
N ALA A 161 2.31 -7.73 16.85
CA ALA A 161 2.84 -7.48 18.21
C ALA A 161 4.26 -6.88 18.25
N GLU A 162 4.99 -6.88 17.13
CA GLU A 162 6.35 -6.32 17.02
C GLU A 162 6.35 -4.83 16.63
N PHE A 163 5.19 -4.30 16.20
CA PHE A 163 5.09 -2.90 15.79
C PHE A 163 5.20 -1.97 16.99
N PRO A 164 5.94 -0.85 16.86
CA PRO A 164 6.06 0.11 17.92
C PRO A 164 4.73 0.82 18.19
N GLU A 165 4.51 1.26 19.40
CA GLU A 165 3.47 2.24 19.69
C GLU A 165 3.72 3.55 18.91
N GLY A 166 2.65 4.19 18.41
CA GLY A 166 2.79 5.41 17.64
C GLY A 166 1.47 5.88 17.02
N ALA A 167 1.57 6.93 16.20
CA ALA A 167 0.41 7.57 15.57
C ALA A 167 -0.14 6.78 14.36
N HIS A 168 -0.16 5.45 14.43
CA HIS A 168 -0.76 4.61 13.40
C HIS A 168 -1.81 3.67 14.01
N ARG A 169 -2.84 3.39 13.22
CA ARG A 169 -3.81 2.32 13.51
C ARG A 169 -3.27 1.02 12.90
N LEU A 170 -3.41 -0.10 13.58
CA LEU A 170 -2.99 -1.40 13.11
C LEU A 170 -4.18 -2.38 13.08
N ILE A 171 -4.31 -3.08 11.96
CA ILE A 171 -5.27 -4.18 11.78
C ILE A 171 -4.48 -5.45 11.52
N GLU A 172 -4.72 -6.47 12.33
CA GLU A 172 -4.17 -7.80 12.12
C GLU A 172 -5.06 -8.61 11.17
N VAL A 173 -4.42 -9.29 10.21
CA VAL A 173 -5.04 -10.36 9.43
C VAL A 173 -4.58 -11.69 10.03
N PRO A 174 -5.41 -12.36 10.84
CA PRO A 174 -5.03 -13.61 11.52
C PRO A 174 -4.54 -14.66 10.53
N CYS A 175 -3.52 -15.43 10.89
CA CYS A 175 -2.92 -16.47 10.05
C CYS A 175 -2.33 -15.99 8.71
N GLY A 176 -2.47 -14.72 8.34
CA GLY A 176 -1.94 -14.17 7.10
C GLY A 176 -0.41 -14.10 7.10
N ASP A 177 0.21 -14.51 6.00
CA ASP A 177 1.63 -14.28 5.75
C ASP A 177 1.90 -12.87 5.16
N HIS A 178 3.13 -12.62 4.70
CA HIS A 178 3.52 -11.35 4.05
C HIS A 178 2.70 -11.03 2.77
N GLY A 179 1.99 -11.98 2.21
CA GLY A 179 1.10 -11.84 1.05
C GLY A 179 -0.38 -11.93 1.42
N PHE A 180 -0.72 -11.91 2.72
CA PHE A 180 -2.04 -12.24 3.23
C PHE A 180 -2.54 -13.61 2.75
N ALA A 181 -1.61 -14.52 2.40
CA ALA A 181 -1.96 -15.89 2.15
C ALA A 181 -2.18 -16.62 3.49
N VAL A 182 -3.21 -17.46 3.53
CA VAL A 182 -3.50 -18.31 4.66
C VAL A 182 -3.37 -19.78 4.28
N ALA A 183 -2.85 -20.59 5.18
CA ALA A 183 -2.73 -22.03 4.96
C ALA A 183 -4.12 -22.69 4.84
N LYS A 184 -4.23 -23.78 4.05
CA LYS A 184 -5.50 -24.51 3.87
C LYS A 184 -6.15 -25.00 5.17
N ARG A 185 -5.35 -25.19 6.24
CA ARG A 185 -5.81 -25.63 7.57
C ARG A 185 -5.80 -24.52 8.60
N ALA A 186 -5.73 -23.24 8.16
CA ALA A 186 -5.81 -22.10 9.08
C ALA A 186 -7.22 -21.96 9.65
N GLU A 187 -7.33 -21.26 10.77
CA GLU A 187 -8.60 -20.96 11.44
C GLU A 187 -9.53 -20.07 10.61
N ILE A 188 -8.96 -19.31 9.66
CA ILE A 188 -9.72 -18.46 8.73
C ILE A 188 -9.48 -18.89 7.29
N THR A 189 -10.44 -18.60 6.41
CA THR A 189 -10.30 -18.84 4.97
C THR A 189 -9.51 -17.71 4.29
N GLN A 190 -9.00 -17.97 3.09
CA GLN A 190 -8.35 -16.94 2.26
C GLN A 190 -9.30 -15.77 1.95
N GLU A 191 -10.56 -16.07 1.73
CA GLU A 191 -11.59 -15.06 1.48
C GLU A 191 -11.77 -14.16 2.70
N ARG A 192 -11.94 -14.77 3.90
CA ARG A 192 -12.06 -14.01 5.16
C ARG A 192 -10.83 -13.13 5.44
N ALA A 193 -9.63 -13.60 5.12
CA ALA A 193 -8.41 -12.80 5.25
C ALA A 193 -8.48 -11.54 4.37
N LEU A 194 -8.94 -11.65 3.12
CA LEU A 194 -9.09 -10.50 2.22
C LEU A 194 -10.25 -9.59 2.62
N GLU A 195 -11.35 -10.12 3.17
CA GLU A 195 -12.43 -9.32 3.74
C GLU A 195 -11.93 -8.45 4.90
N ILE A 196 -11.14 -9.01 5.82
CA ILE A 196 -10.53 -8.23 6.92
C ILE A 196 -9.71 -7.05 6.37
N VAL A 197 -8.93 -7.27 5.30
CA VAL A 197 -8.18 -6.21 4.64
C VAL A 197 -9.13 -5.14 4.08
N THR A 198 -10.13 -5.55 3.28
CA THR A 198 -11.02 -4.59 2.59
C THR A 198 -11.94 -3.86 3.55
N ASP A 199 -12.56 -4.57 4.50
CA ASP A 199 -13.47 -3.98 5.49
C ASP A 199 -12.74 -2.96 6.38
N GLY A 200 -11.55 -3.34 6.84
CA GLY A 200 -10.71 -2.45 7.64
C GLY A 200 -10.29 -1.19 6.90
N VAL A 201 -9.94 -1.30 5.61
CA VAL A 201 -9.61 -0.13 4.79
C VAL A 201 -10.84 0.71 4.48
N VAL A 202 -12.00 0.10 4.22
CA VAL A 202 -13.28 0.82 4.01
C VAL A 202 -13.65 1.64 5.25
N GLU A 203 -13.64 1.00 6.43
CA GLU A 203 -13.94 1.67 7.70
C GLU A 203 -13.00 2.85 7.96
N TRP A 204 -11.70 2.61 7.82
CA TRP A 204 -10.68 3.64 8.04
C TRP A 204 -10.80 4.78 7.03
N ALA A 205 -10.96 4.48 5.74
CA ALA A 205 -11.16 5.49 4.71
C ALA A 205 -12.43 6.31 4.95
N GLY A 206 -13.47 5.71 5.56
CA GLY A 206 -14.66 6.39 6.03
C GLY A 206 -14.41 7.44 7.11
N SER A 207 -13.37 7.26 7.92
CA SER A 207 -13.01 8.16 9.02
C SER A 207 -12.08 9.32 8.61
N LEU A 208 -11.61 9.35 7.36
CA LEU A 208 -10.68 10.37 6.85
C LEU A 208 -11.38 11.63 6.30
N GLY A 209 -12.69 11.65 6.21
CA GLY A 209 -13.48 12.73 5.61
C GLY A 209 -14.07 13.68 6.59
#